data_9fb9d3944ef1749e64902285a03f9380
#
_entry.id   9fb9d3944ef1749e64902285a03f9380
#
_cell.length_a   1.000
_cell.length_b   1.000
_cell.length_c   1.000
_cell.angle_alpha   90.00
_cell.angle_beta   90.00
_cell.angle_gamma   90.00
#
_symmetry.space_group_name_H-M   'P 1'
#
loop_
_entity.id
_entity.type
_entity.pdbx_description
1 polymer ?
#
loop_
_entity_poly.entity_id
_entity_poly.type
_entity_poly.pdbx_seq_one_letter_code
_entity_poly.pdbx_strand_id
1 'polypeptide(L)'
;DIPSAAVSTDNVDPEHVERAQRWNVRDVRRFMVVFGLASSVFDLLAFAVLLLGFRADQATFQTAWFVVSLLTELAVVLVLRTARPALRSRPGRLLGLSTVVVMIAALCVPYLGPVAAAFGFVPMPPALLATSLAIVAGYIVFTEALKLWTQRRRAHAAI
;
A
#
# COMPACT_ATOMS: atom_id res chain seq x y z
N ASP A 1 -0.01 -11.72 -3.56
CA ASP A 1 0.86 -11.29 -4.69
C ASP A 1 0.19 -11.30 -6.08
N ILE A 2 -1.13 -11.64 -6.19
CA ILE A 2 -1.86 -11.60 -7.47
C ILE A 2 -1.83 -10.20 -8.11
N PRO A 3 -2.10 -9.08 -7.38
CA PRO A 3 -1.99 -7.75 -7.95
C PRO A 3 -0.57 -7.38 -8.40
N SER A 4 0.45 -7.84 -7.68
CA SER A 4 1.85 -7.61 -8.06
C SER A 4 2.22 -8.32 -9.36
N ALA A 5 1.72 -9.55 -9.58
CA ALA A 5 1.89 -10.27 -10.84
C ALA A 5 1.17 -9.57 -12.01
N ALA A 6 0.02 -8.95 -11.75
CA ALA A 6 -0.75 -8.22 -12.76
C ALA A 6 -0.11 -6.90 -13.21
N VAL A 7 0.90 -6.38 -12.49
CA VAL A 7 1.64 -5.16 -12.89
C VAL A 7 2.30 -5.33 -14.27
N SER A 8 2.73 -6.56 -14.61
CA SER A 8 3.34 -6.84 -15.92
C SER A 8 2.38 -6.62 -17.10
N THR A 9 1.07 -6.62 -16.86
CA THR A 9 0.02 -6.39 -17.87
C THR A 9 -0.65 -5.02 -17.74
N ASP A 10 -0.10 -4.15 -16.88
CA ASP A 10 -0.65 -2.80 -16.67
C ASP A 10 -0.38 -1.86 -17.84
N ASN A 11 -1.22 -0.82 -17.96
CA ASN A 11 -1.02 0.23 -18.95
C ASN A 11 0.15 1.12 -18.54
N VAL A 12 1.19 1.13 -19.36
CA VAL A 12 2.37 1.99 -19.15
C VAL A 12 2.04 3.41 -19.60
N ASP A 13 2.37 4.41 -18.76
CA ASP A 13 2.23 5.82 -19.14
C ASP A 13 3.07 6.11 -20.40
N PRO A 14 2.52 6.79 -21.45
CA PRO A 14 3.23 7.05 -22.71
C PRO A 14 4.59 7.72 -22.52
N GLU A 15 4.73 8.55 -21.50
CA GLU A 15 5.96 9.27 -21.16
C GLU A 15 7.11 8.33 -20.74
N HIS A 16 6.81 7.11 -20.27
CA HIS A 16 7.81 6.11 -19.91
C HIS A 16 8.33 5.32 -21.12
N VAL A 17 7.55 5.27 -22.20
CA VAL A 17 7.91 4.55 -23.43
C VAL A 17 8.78 5.41 -24.35
N GLU A 18 8.55 6.74 -24.35
CA GLU A 18 9.23 7.67 -25.28
C GLU A 18 10.68 7.99 -24.90
N ARG A 19 11.09 7.76 -23.65
CA ARG A 19 12.44 8.04 -23.19
C ARG A 19 13.07 6.80 -22.56
N ALA A 20 14.10 6.26 -23.22
CA ALA A 20 14.98 5.26 -22.62
C ALA A 20 15.65 5.85 -21.36
N GLN A 21 15.08 5.59 -20.20
CA GLN A 21 15.66 6.05 -18.93
C GLN A 21 16.87 5.18 -18.61
N ARG A 22 18.06 5.78 -18.54
CA ARG A 22 19.22 5.11 -17.97
C ARG A 22 18.94 4.86 -16.49
N TRP A 23 18.81 3.60 -16.11
CA TRP A 23 18.64 3.17 -14.71
C TRP A 23 19.91 3.53 -13.93
N ASN A 24 19.80 4.54 -13.08
CA ASN A 24 20.87 4.84 -12.13
C ASN A 24 20.63 4.02 -10.85
N VAL A 25 21.43 2.99 -10.63
CA VAL A 25 21.34 2.08 -9.47
C VAL A 25 21.34 2.87 -8.14
N ARG A 26 22.07 3.99 -8.08
CA ARG A 26 22.13 4.84 -6.89
C ARG A 26 20.77 5.47 -6.58
N ASP A 27 20.05 5.94 -7.59
CA ASP A 27 18.74 6.56 -7.43
C ASP A 27 17.68 5.53 -7.04
N VAL A 28 17.73 4.33 -7.63
CA VAL A 28 16.86 3.21 -7.25
C VAL A 28 17.08 2.82 -5.80
N ARG A 29 18.34 2.63 -5.40
CA ARG A 29 18.69 2.31 -4.00
C ARG A 29 18.20 3.38 -3.02
N ARG A 30 18.41 4.67 -3.34
CA ARG A 30 17.93 5.78 -2.51
C ARG A 30 16.41 5.77 -2.38
N PHE A 31 15.71 5.54 -3.49
CA PHE A 31 14.27 5.43 -3.50
C PHE A 31 13.79 4.27 -2.60
N MET A 32 14.37 3.07 -2.75
CA MET A 32 14.02 1.90 -1.93
C MET A 32 14.25 2.16 -0.44
N VAL A 33 15.37 2.76 -0.07
CA VAL A 33 15.68 3.09 1.34
C VAL A 33 14.66 4.09 1.90
N VAL A 34 14.37 5.16 1.18
CA VAL A 34 13.44 6.21 1.65
C VAL A 34 12.03 5.65 1.81
N PHE A 35 11.53 4.87 0.82
CA PHE A 35 10.21 4.27 0.91
C PHE A 35 10.14 3.16 1.96
N GLY A 36 11.19 2.35 2.11
CA GLY A 36 11.26 1.33 3.14
C GLY A 36 11.22 1.93 4.56
N LEU A 37 12.01 2.98 4.81
CA LEU A 37 11.97 3.69 6.10
C LEU A 37 10.60 4.33 6.36
N ALA A 38 9.99 4.92 5.33
CA ALA A 38 8.66 5.49 5.44
C ALA A 38 7.62 4.43 5.81
N SER A 39 7.61 3.27 5.13
CA SER A 39 6.73 2.15 5.48
C SER A 39 6.94 1.68 6.90
N SER A 40 8.19 1.51 7.34
CA SER A 40 8.52 1.09 8.71
C SER A 40 7.98 2.05 9.78
N VAL A 41 7.96 3.36 9.51
CA VAL A 41 7.36 4.34 10.44
C VAL A 41 5.86 4.12 10.57
N PHE A 42 5.16 3.85 9.46
CA PHE A 42 3.72 3.56 9.49
C PHE A 42 3.42 2.21 10.14
N ASP A 43 4.27 1.20 9.96
CA ASP A 43 4.16 -0.10 10.65
C ASP A 43 4.26 0.08 12.17
N LEU A 44 5.27 0.84 12.63
CA LEU A 44 5.44 1.15 14.05
C LEU A 44 4.28 1.98 14.60
N LEU A 45 3.74 2.91 13.82
CA LEU A 45 2.56 3.67 14.19
C LEU A 45 1.34 2.76 14.35
N ALA A 46 1.12 1.84 13.40
CA ALA A 46 0.05 0.86 13.48
C ALA A 46 0.20 -0.02 14.72
N PHE A 47 1.40 -0.53 15.02
CA PHE A 47 1.68 -1.29 16.24
C PHE A 47 1.38 -0.49 17.50
N ALA A 48 1.83 0.76 17.57
CA ALA A 48 1.60 1.62 18.72
C ALA A 48 0.09 1.84 18.94
N VAL A 49 -0.66 2.12 17.88
CA VAL A 49 -2.11 2.31 17.96
C VAL A 49 -2.82 1.04 18.41
N LEU A 50 -2.48 -0.12 17.83
CA LEU A 50 -3.10 -1.40 18.17
C LEU A 50 -2.80 -1.83 19.61
N LEU A 51 -1.54 -1.71 20.04
CA LEU A 51 -1.10 -2.22 21.35
C LEU A 51 -1.37 -1.21 22.48
N LEU A 52 -1.10 0.07 22.27
CA LEU A 52 -1.21 1.10 23.30
C LEU A 52 -2.58 1.78 23.30
N GLY A 53 -3.14 2.02 22.10
CA GLY A 53 -4.43 2.68 21.96
C GLY A 53 -5.60 1.76 22.25
N PHE A 54 -5.66 0.64 21.56
CA PHE A 54 -6.76 -0.32 21.68
C PHE A 54 -6.50 -1.46 22.65
N ARG A 55 -5.25 -1.64 23.13
CA ARG A 55 -4.84 -2.77 23.97
C ARG A 55 -5.32 -4.11 23.39
N ALA A 56 -5.18 -4.24 22.08
CA ALA A 56 -5.66 -5.39 21.32
C ALA A 56 -5.05 -6.68 21.87
N ASP A 57 -5.87 -7.68 22.08
CA ASP A 57 -5.42 -9.06 22.35
C ASP A 57 -4.77 -9.65 21.09
N GLN A 58 -4.14 -10.80 21.23
CA GLN A 58 -3.36 -11.41 20.16
C GLN A 58 -4.17 -11.62 18.86
N ALA A 59 -5.39 -12.13 18.97
CA ALA A 59 -6.24 -12.43 17.80
C ALA A 59 -6.70 -11.14 17.11
N THR A 60 -7.12 -10.14 17.89
CA THR A 60 -7.50 -8.80 17.37
C THR A 60 -6.32 -8.09 16.73
N PHE A 61 -5.13 -8.14 17.35
CA PHE A 61 -3.91 -7.58 16.80
C PHE A 61 -3.56 -8.24 15.46
N GLN A 62 -3.54 -9.58 15.42
CA GLN A 62 -3.23 -10.35 14.22
C GLN A 62 -4.20 -10.01 13.08
N THR A 63 -5.49 -9.91 13.38
CA THR A 63 -6.52 -9.56 12.39
C THR A 63 -6.34 -8.14 11.85
N ALA A 64 -6.19 -7.15 12.74
CA ALA A 64 -6.02 -5.76 12.36
C ALA A 64 -4.71 -5.55 11.58
N TRP A 65 -3.62 -6.19 12.03
CA TRP A 65 -2.33 -6.14 11.36
C TRP A 65 -2.41 -6.74 9.94
N PHE A 66 -3.07 -7.88 9.77
CA PHE A 66 -3.31 -8.49 8.46
C PHE A 66 -4.02 -7.51 7.52
N VAL A 67 -5.10 -6.87 7.97
CA VAL A 67 -5.87 -5.92 7.16
C VAL A 67 -5.02 -4.69 6.80
N VAL A 68 -4.36 -4.07 7.78
CA VAL A 68 -3.52 -2.88 7.54
C VAL A 68 -2.38 -3.21 6.58
N SER A 69 -1.62 -4.28 6.82
CA SER A 69 -0.48 -4.68 5.99
C SER A 69 -0.89 -4.93 4.54
N LEU A 70 -1.96 -5.70 4.34
CA LEU A 70 -2.42 -6.04 3.00
C LEU A 70 -2.94 -4.82 2.25
N LEU A 71 -3.69 -3.93 2.92
CA LEU A 71 -4.18 -2.70 2.29
C LEU A 71 -3.05 -1.72 1.97
N THR A 72 -2.04 -1.59 2.83
CA THR A 72 -0.86 -0.74 2.56
C THR A 72 -0.01 -1.29 1.43
N GLU A 73 0.16 -2.62 1.33
CA GLU A 73 0.85 -3.27 0.21
C GLU A 73 0.12 -3.00 -1.13
N LEU A 74 -1.20 -3.18 -1.18
CA LEU A 74 -2.01 -2.86 -2.35
C LEU A 74 -1.91 -1.37 -2.73
N ALA A 75 -1.91 -0.49 -1.73
CA ALA A 75 -1.76 0.94 -1.93
C ALA A 75 -0.41 1.30 -2.56
N VAL A 76 0.69 0.73 -2.07
CA VAL A 76 2.04 0.93 -2.63
C VAL A 76 2.10 0.51 -4.08
N VAL A 77 1.58 -0.67 -4.43
CA VAL A 77 1.54 -1.15 -5.82
C VAL A 77 0.81 -0.14 -6.70
N LEU A 78 -0.35 0.37 -6.29
CA LEU A 78 -1.12 1.35 -7.05
C LEU A 78 -0.44 2.72 -7.15
N VAL A 79 0.21 3.17 -6.08
CA VAL A 79 0.88 4.48 -6.05
C VAL A 79 2.17 4.46 -6.88
N LEU A 80 2.98 3.41 -6.77
CA LEU A 80 4.30 3.37 -7.38
C LEU A 80 4.30 2.92 -8.85
N ARG A 81 3.23 2.29 -9.35
CA ARG A 81 3.12 1.86 -10.75
C ARG A 81 3.16 3.00 -11.77
N THR A 82 2.81 4.22 -11.37
CA THR A 82 2.68 5.38 -12.25
C THR A 82 3.51 6.55 -11.77
N ALA A 83 4.09 7.31 -12.71
CA ALA A 83 4.75 8.59 -12.40
C ALA A 83 3.74 9.72 -12.12
N ARG A 84 2.51 9.61 -12.63
CA ARG A 84 1.45 10.58 -12.39
C ARG A 84 0.81 10.37 -11.00
N PRO A 85 0.04 11.35 -10.48
CA PRO A 85 -0.79 11.12 -9.32
C PRO A 85 -1.67 9.87 -9.50
N ALA A 86 -1.65 8.94 -8.54
CA ALA A 86 -2.29 7.63 -8.67
C ALA A 86 -3.78 7.73 -9.05
N LEU A 87 -4.49 8.74 -8.54
CA LEU A 87 -5.89 9.01 -8.86
C LEU A 87 -6.13 9.50 -10.29
N ARG A 88 -5.10 9.99 -10.99
CA ARG A 88 -5.20 10.46 -12.37
C ARG A 88 -4.74 9.43 -13.41
N SER A 89 -4.12 8.35 -12.97
CA SER A 89 -3.69 7.25 -13.83
C SER A 89 -4.64 6.07 -13.68
N ARG A 90 -5.20 5.58 -14.80
CA ARG A 90 -6.12 4.45 -14.79
C ARG A 90 -5.32 3.15 -14.77
N PRO A 91 -5.50 2.27 -13.77
CA PRO A 91 -4.88 0.95 -13.77
C PRO A 91 -5.40 0.12 -14.94
N GLY A 92 -4.59 -0.78 -15.43
CA GLY A 92 -5.03 -1.83 -16.34
C GLY A 92 -6.20 -2.59 -15.72
N ARG A 93 -7.11 -3.09 -16.55
CA ARG A 93 -8.34 -3.76 -16.07
C ARG A 93 -8.04 -4.92 -15.11
N LEU A 94 -7.01 -5.71 -15.43
CA LEU A 94 -6.64 -6.87 -14.62
C LEU A 94 -6.08 -6.42 -13.25
N LEU A 95 -5.17 -5.44 -13.25
CA LEU A 95 -4.60 -4.91 -12.01
C LEU A 95 -5.67 -4.24 -11.14
N GLY A 96 -6.53 -3.42 -11.72
CA GLY A 96 -7.61 -2.76 -10.99
C GLY A 96 -8.59 -3.77 -10.39
N LEU A 97 -9.03 -4.75 -11.19
CA LEU A 97 -9.96 -5.77 -10.73
C LEU A 97 -9.35 -6.64 -9.62
N SER A 98 -8.12 -7.15 -9.80
CA SER A 98 -7.45 -7.97 -8.80
C SER A 98 -7.23 -7.20 -7.49
N THR A 99 -6.85 -5.93 -7.56
CA THR A 99 -6.68 -5.08 -6.36
C THR A 99 -8.00 -4.91 -5.61
N VAL A 100 -9.09 -4.62 -6.31
CA VAL A 100 -10.42 -4.47 -5.69
C VAL A 100 -10.88 -5.78 -5.06
N VAL A 101 -10.73 -6.90 -5.76
CA VAL A 101 -11.09 -8.23 -5.24
C VAL A 101 -10.31 -8.57 -3.97
N VAL A 102 -8.99 -8.37 -3.97
CA VAL A 102 -8.16 -8.66 -2.80
C VAL A 102 -8.46 -7.70 -1.65
N MET A 103 -8.74 -6.43 -1.92
CA MET A 103 -9.16 -5.45 -0.90
C MET A 103 -10.47 -5.85 -0.24
N ILE A 104 -11.48 -6.24 -1.04
CA ILE A 104 -12.76 -6.72 -0.51
C ILE A 104 -12.55 -8.00 0.30
N ALA A 105 -11.77 -8.95 -0.20
CA ALA A 105 -11.45 -10.17 0.52
C ALA A 105 -10.78 -9.89 1.88
N ALA A 106 -9.78 -8.99 1.91
CA ALA A 106 -9.09 -8.60 3.14
C ALA A 106 -10.03 -8.04 4.21
N LEU A 107 -11.02 -7.24 3.77
CA LEU A 107 -12.01 -6.65 4.67
C LEU A 107 -13.10 -7.64 5.10
N CYS A 108 -13.45 -8.62 4.26
CA CYS A 108 -14.51 -9.57 4.53
C CYS A 108 -14.03 -10.80 5.30
N VAL A 109 -12.82 -11.30 5.05
CA VAL A 109 -12.30 -12.54 5.65
C VAL A 109 -12.43 -12.60 7.18
N PRO A 110 -12.14 -11.53 7.95
CA PRO A 110 -12.31 -11.56 9.41
C PRO A 110 -13.76 -11.81 9.89
N TYR A 111 -14.74 -11.61 9.02
CA TYR A 111 -16.16 -11.76 9.33
C TYR A 111 -16.77 -13.05 8.77
N LEU A 112 -15.99 -13.85 8.02
CA LEU A 112 -16.42 -15.11 7.42
C LEU A 112 -16.23 -16.31 8.37
N GLY A 113 -16.89 -16.33 9.50
CA GLY A 113 -16.97 -17.42 10.46
C GLY A 113 -15.92 -18.55 10.36
N PRO A 114 -16.19 -19.64 9.59
CA PRO A 114 -15.26 -20.76 9.49
C PRO A 114 -13.91 -20.41 8.87
N VAL A 115 -13.90 -19.50 7.90
CA VAL A 115 -12.68 -19.05 7.24
C VAL A 115 -11.84 -18.20 8.19
N ALA A 116 -12.46 -17.26 8.90
CA ALA A 116 -11.79 -16.47 9.92
C ALA A 116 -11.17 -17.34 11.00
N ALA A 117 -11.93 -18.34 11.51
CA ALA A 117 -11.44 -19.27 12.51
C ALA A 117 -10.23 -20.09 12.06
N ALA A 118 -10.18 -20.51 10.79
CA ALA A 118 -9.05 -21.25 10.23
C ALA A 118 -7.73 -20.44 10.23
N PHE A 119 -7.82 -19.10 10.15
CA PHE A 119 -6.68 -18.18 10.21
C PHE A 119 -6.45 -17.59 11.61
N GLY A 120 -7.29 -17.92 12.60
CA GLY A 120 -7.25 -17.31 13.92
C GLY A 120 -7.71 -15.85 13.94
N PHE A 121 -8.48 -15.42 12.94
CA PHE A 121 -9.00 -14.07 12.85
C PHE A 121 -10.30 -13.90 13.63
N VAL A 122 -10.50 -12.69 14.14
CA VAL A 122 -11.70 -12.30 14.87
C VAL A 122 -12.34 -11.06 14.26
N PRO A 123 -13.66 -10.90 14.34
CA PRO A 123 -14.32 -9.66 13.89
C PRO A 123 -13.77 -8.45 14.64
N MET A 124 -13.35 -7.42 13.90
CA MET A 124 -12.82 -6.20 14.49
C MET A 124 -13.94 -5.27 14.97
N PRO A 125 -13.80 -4.63 16.14
CA PRO A 125 -14.67 -3.53 16.54
C PRO A 125 -14.69 -2.41 15.48
N PRO A 126 -15.86 -1.76 15.24
CA PRO A 126 -15.96 -0.71 14.22
C PRO A 126 -14.96 0.44 14.40
N ALA A 127 -14.68 0.83 15.65
CA ALA A 127 -13.69 1.86 15.96
C ALA A 127 -12.28 1.45 15.52
N LEU A 128 -11.90 0.19 15.73
CA LEU A 128 -10.61 -0.35 15.34
C LEU A 128 -10.49 -0.43 13.81
N LEU A 129 -11.56 -0.88 13.13
CA LEU A 129 -11.62 -0.90 11.67
C LEU A 129 -11.47 0.50 11.09
N ALA A 130 -12.21 1.48 11.61
CA ALA A 130 -12.12 2.88 11.18
C ALA A 130 -10.70 3.46 11.37
N THR A 131 -10.07 3.17 12.52
CA THR A 131 -8.70 3.62 12.79
C THR A 131 -7.70 2.95 11.85
N SER A 132 -7.84 1.66 11.59
CA SER A 132 -7.02 0.92 10.62
C SER A 132 -7.12 1.52 9.22
N LEU A 133 -8.33 1.83 8.77
CA LEU A 133 -8.57 2.48 7.47
C LEU A 133 -7.99 3.91 7.44
N ALA A 134 -8.05 4.65 8.55
CA ALA A 134 -7.44 5.98 8.65
C ALA A 134 -5.90 5.91 8.54
N ILE A 135 -5.26 4.91 9.13
CA ILE A 135 -3.81 4.66 9.00
C ILE A 135 -3.47 4.37 7.54
N VAL A 136 -4.21 3.49 6.87
CA VAL A 136 -4.02 3.17 5.45
C VAL A 136 -4.20 4.42 4.57
N ALA A 137 -5.23 5.22 4.81
CA ALA A 137 -5.45 6.47 4.07
C ALA A 137 -4.29 7.47 4.28
N GLY A 138 -3.82 7.64 5.52
CA GLY A 138 -2.65 8.45 5.85
C GLY A 138 -1.39 7.96 5.13
N TYR A 139 -1.19 6.64 5.08
CA TYR A 139 -0.09 6.02 4.35
C TYR A 139 -0.15 6.31 2.84
N ILE A 140 -1.33 6.20 2.22
CA ILE A 140 -1.52 6.51 0.79
C ILE A 140 -1.15 7.96 0.51
N VAL A 141 -1.68 8.92 1.29
CA VAL A 141 -1.40 10.35 1.13
C VAL A 141 0.09 10.63 1.30
N PHE A 142 0.71 10.06 2.33
CA PHE A 142 2.14 10.24 2.59
C PHE A 142 2.99 9.67 1.47
N THR A 143 2.72 8.45 1.02
CA THR A 143 3.46 7.77 -0.06
C THR A 143 3.33 8.53 -1.39
N GLU A 144 2.13 9.04 -1.70
CA GLU A 144 1.90 9.88 -2.87
C GLU A 144 2.68 11.19 -2.80
N ALA A 145 2.66 11.88 -1.65
CA ALA A 145 3.42 13.10 -1.43
C ALA A 145 4.93 12.87 -1.55
N LEU A 146 5.44 11.78 -0.98
CA LEU A 146 6.85 11.39 -1.04
C LEU A 146 7.28 11.08 -2.47
N LYS A 147 6.43 10.39 -3.25
CA LYS A 147 6.66 10.12 -4.68
C LYS A 147 6.80 11.43 -5.46
N LEU A 148 5.84 12.34 -5.32
CA LEU A 148 5.85 13.62 -6.04
C LEU A 148 7.03 14.49 -5.63
N TRP A 149 7.41 14.49 -4.37
CA TRP A 149 8.59 15.22 -3.89
C TRP A 149 9.91 14.67 -4.47
N THR A 150 10.06 13.35 -4.50
CA THR A 150 11.26 12.72 -5.08
C THR A 150 11.37 12.97 -6.59
N GLN A 151 10.25 12.98 -7.30
CA GLN A 151 10.21 13.29 -8.73
C GLN A 151 10.60 14.76 -9.02
N ARG A 152 10.08 15.72 -8.25
CA ARG A 152 10.44 17.14 -8.39
C ARG A 152 11.94 17.37 -8.19
N ARG A 153 12.56 16.73 -7.20
CA ARG A 153 14.01 16.83 -6.96
C ARG A 153 14.84 16.28 -8.12
N ARG A 154 14.39 15.20 -8.77
CA ARG A 154 15.07 14.66 -9.96
C ARG A 154 15.00 15.60 -11.15
N ALA A 155 13.88 16.24 -11.38
CA ALA A 155 13.71 17.22 -12.45
C ALA A 155 14.65 18.43 -12.29
N HIS A 156 14.86 18.92 -11.07
CA HIS A 156 15.77 20.04 -10.80
C HIS A 156 17.26 19.66 -10.86
N ALA A 157 17.61 18.38 -10.67
CA ALA A 157 19.00 17.92 -10.76
C ALA A 157 19.46 17.58 -12.20
N ALA A 158 18.52 17.60 -13.15
CA ALA A 158 18.77 17.32 -14.55
C ALA A 158 18.92 18.58 -15.43
N ILE A 159 18.79 19.77 -14.82
CA ILE A 159 19.05 21.09 -15.41
C ILE A 159 20.42 21.56 -15.00
#